data_bf15f909004e6a3d6d195c59243b8089
#
_entry.id   bf15f909004e6a3d6d195c59243b8089
#
_cell.length_a   1.000
_cell.length_b   1.000
_cell.length_c   1.000
_cell.angle_alpha   90.00
_cell.angle_beta   90.00
_cell.angle_gamma   90.00
#
_symmetry.space_group_name_H-M   'P 1'
#
loop_
_entity.id
_entity.type
_entity.pdbx_description
1 polymer ?
#
loop_
_entity_poly.entity_id
_entity_poly.type
_entity_poly.pdbx_seq_one_letter_code
_entity_poly.pdbx_strand_id
1 'polypeptide(L)'
;SRAIIDEKIYDKFLEKLKVSVEKLTVGDPAENPNMGAVINEGSMKDILGYIEHGKKDGRLITGGQRLPGDGFFIQPTVIADIAPKSKLEQEEIFGPVLAVIKSKNFDHALEIANDTEFGLTGAVYSSSREKLDRAVREFHVGNLYLNRKCTGATVGAHPFGGFNMSGTDSKSGGPDYLYLFSQGKAVGEKIS
;
A
#
# COMPACT_ATOMS: atom_id res chain seq x y z
N SER A 1 4.70 1.77 1.74
CA SER A 1 3.98 1.49 0.46
C SER A 1 4.96 1.36 -0.69
N ARG A 2 4.58 0.61 -1.74
CA ARG A 2 5.40 0.33 -2.92
C ARG A 2 4.75 0.87 -4.19
N ALA A 3 5.56 1.41 -5.10
CA ALA A 3 5.15 1.75 -6.46
C ALA A 3 6.09 1.04 -7.45
N ILE A 4 5.55 0.08 -8.20
CA ILE A 4 6.30 -0.71 -9.18
C ILE A 4 6.00 -0.13 -10.56
N ILE A 5 7.00 0.44 -11.21
CA ILE A 5 6.83 1.27 -12.40
C ILE A 5 7.61 0.68 -13.57
N ASP A 6 6.93 0.53 -14.71
CA ASP A 6 7.56 0.08 -15.97
C ASP A 6 8.72 1.00 -16.35
N GLU A 7 9.86 0.43 -16.72
CA GLU A 7 11.09 1.17 -17.04
C GLU A 7 10.90 2.24 -18.12
N LYS A 8 9.97 2.01 -19.06
CA LYS A 8 9.72 2.94 -20.18
C LYS A 8 9.14 4.28 -19.74
N ILE A 9 8.50 4.32 -18.58
CA ILE A 9 7.87 5.54 -18.04
C ILE A 9 8.49 5.98 -16.73
N TYR A 10 9.47 5.26 -16.20
CA TYR A 10 9.99 5.39 -14.84
C TYR A 10 10.47 6.82 -14.53
N ASP A 11 11.35 7.36 -15.35
CA ASP A 11 11.93 8.69 -15.09
C ASP A 11 10.87 9.79 -15.18
N LYS A 12 10.02 9.75 -16.21
CA LYS A 12 8.88 10.68 -16.34
C LYS A 12 7.88 10.57 -15.20
N PHE A 13 7.70 9.36 -14.67
CA PHE A 13 6.86 9.12 -13.49
C PHE A 13 7.48 9.79 -12.25
N LEU A 14 8.79 9.61 -12.01
CA LEU A 14 9.48 10.20 -10.87
C LEU A 14 9.45 11.73 -10.90
N GLU A 15 9.64 12.35 -12.06
CA GLU A 15 9.52 13.81 -12.22
C GLU A 15 8.14 14.31 -11.78
N LYS A 16 7.07 13.69 -12.29
CA LYS A 16 5.70 14.05 -11.92
C LYS A 16 5.38 13.76 -10.46
N LEU A 17 5.85 12.63 -9.95
CA LEU A 17 5.65 12.21 -8.57
C LEU A 17 6.29 13.22 -7.61
N LYS A 18 7.54 13.63 -7.87
CA LYS A 18 8.24 14.64 -7.08
C LYS A 18 7.41 15.93 -6.96
N VAL A 19 7.01 16.49 -8.09
CA VAL A 19 6.20 17.73 -8.12
C VAL A 19 4.88 17.56 -7.36
N SER A 20 4.27 16.38 -7.41
CA SER A 20 3.00 16.12 -6.72
C SER A 20 3.19 15.98 -5.21
N VAL A 21 4.25 15.29 -4.78
CA VAL A 21 4.54 15.07 -3.36
C VAL A 21 5.00 16.36 -2.68
N GLU A 22 5.79 17.20 -3.35
CA GLU A 22 6.26 18.50 -2.83
C GLU A 22 5.13 19.52 -2.59
N LYS A 23 3.93 19.28 -3.17
CA LYS A 23 2.73 20.10 -2.91
C LYS A 23 1.95 19.65 -1.67
N LEU A 24 2.27 18.49 -1.10
CA LEU A 24 1.57 17.98 0.07
C LEU A 24 1.96 18.79 1.30
N THR A 25 0.96 19.30 2.00
CA THR A 25 1.13 20.03 3.26
C THR A 25 1.07 19.06 4.44
N VAL A 26 1.92 19.30 5.44
CA VAL A 26 1.98 18.54 6.69
C VAL A 26 1.89 19.51 7.85
N GLY A 27 1.03 19.25 8.82
CA GLY A 27 0.85 20.17 9.95
C GLY A 27 -0.26 19.77 10.90
N ASP A 28 -0.70 20.72 11.71
CA ASP A 28 -1.79 20.53 12.66
C ASP A 28 -3.10 20.18 11.92
N PRO A 29 -3.76 19.07 12.27
CA PRO A 29 -5.06 18.70 11.70
C PRO A 29 -6.14 19.77 11.76
N ALA A 30 -6.07 20.69 12.74
CA ALA A 30 -7.00 21.82 12.85
C ALA A 30 -6.90 22.80 11.65
N GLU A 31 -5.77 22.82 10.96
CA GLU A 31 -5.53 23.63 9.75
C GLU A 31 -5.87 22.89 8.45
N ASN A 32 -6.36 21.67 8.56
CA ASN A 32 -6.75 20.81 7.44
C ASN A 32 -5.62 20.58 6.39
N PRO A 33 -4.40 20.21 6.81
CA PRO A 33 -3.32 19.85 5.88
C PRO A 33 -3.62 18.52 5.19
N ASN A 34 -2.83 18.19 4.16
CA ASN A 34 -2.94 16.88 3.49
C ASN A 34 -2.57 15.72 4.43
N MET A 35 -1.70 15.94 5.41
CA MET A 35 -1.24 14.93 6.36
C MET A 35 -0.94 15.55 7.72
N GLY A 36 -1.35 14.85 8.80
CA GLY A 36 -1.01 15.15 10.18
C GLY A 36 0.28 14.49 10.66
N ALA A 37 0.44 14.43 12.00
CA ALA A 37 1.54 13.76 12.67
C ALA A 37 1.42 12.23 12.59
N VAL A 38 2.54 11.50 12.70
CA VAL A 38 2.55 10.07 12.98
C VAL A 38 2.17 9.83 14.45
N ILE A 39 1.83 8.58 14.80
CA ILE A 39 1.12 8.26 16.05
C ILE A 39 1.89 8.65 17.34
N ASN A 40 3.22 8.48 17.35
CA ASN A 40 4.05 8.74 18.52
C ASN A 40 5.54 8.92 18.15
N GLU A 41 6.36 9.22 19.15
CA GLU A 41 7.80 9.42 18.98
C GLU A 41 8.54 8.14 18.53
N GLY A 42 8.12 6.97 19.06
CA GLY A 42 8.70 5.68 18.66
C GLY A 42 8.53 5.44 17.18
N SER A 43 7.27 5.54 16.67
CA SER A 43 6.98 5.44 15.25
C SER A 43 7.76 6.45 14.41
N MET A 44 7.91 7.68 14.88
CA MET A 44 8.71 8.69 14.18
C MET A 44 10.17 8.27 14.06
N LYS A 45 10.77 7.76 15.15
CA LYS A 45 12.17 7.28 15.16
C LYS A 45 12.35 6.10 14.20
N ASP A 46 11.44 5.15 14.23
CA ASP A 46 11.46 3.96 13.36
C ASP A 46 11.36 4.36 11.89
N ILE A 47 10.40 5.23 11.54
CA ILE A 47 10.20 5.71 10.17
C ILE A 47 11.45 6.46 9.68
N LEU A 48 12.03 7.34 10.49
CA LEU A 48 13.27 8.03 10.13
C LEU A 48 14.43 7.05 9.95
N GLY A 49 14.50 5.99 10.78
CA GLY A 49 15.46 4.90 10.61
C GLY A 49 15.32 4.18 9.27
N TYR A 50 14.08 3.87 8.84
CA TYR A 50 13.81 3.31 7.51
C TYR A 50 14.21 4.27 6.38
N ILE A 51 13.95 5.57 6.54
CA ILE A 51 14.37 6.58 5.55
C ILE A 51 15.89 6.61 5.40
N GLU A 52 16.64 6.62 6.52
CA GLU A 52 18.10 6.60 6.50
C GLU A 52 18.66 5.30 5.90
N HIS A 53 17.98 4.16 6.14
CA HIS A 53 18.33 2.91 5.48
C HIS A 53 18.08 3.00 3.97
N GLY A 54 16.90 3.45 3.56
CA GLY A 54 16.53 3.57 2.16
C GLY A 54 17.41 4.55 1.36
N LYS A 55 17.94 5.60 1.99
CA LYS A 55 18.92 6.51 1.36
C LYS A 55 20.23 5.81 0.99
N LYS A 56 20.58 4.70 1.65
CA LYS A 56 21.75 3.89 1.33
C LYS A 56 21.48 2.89 0.20
N ASP A 57 20.24 2.40 0.12
CA ASP A 57 19.82 1.38 -0.83
C ASP A 57 19.28 1.94 -2.14
N GLY A 58 18.88 3.23 -2.13
CA GLY A 58 18.26 3.88 -3.27
C GLY A 58 18.53 5.38 -3.32
N ARG A 59 17.78 6.05 -4.17
CA ARG A 59 17.92 7.49 -4.41
C ARG A 59 16.76 8.27 -3.79
N LEU A 60 17.05 9.14 -2.81
CA LEU A 60 16.06 10.06 -2.27
C LEU A 60 15.59 11.04 -3.35
N ILE A 61 14.31 11.06 -3.65
CA ILE A 61 13.70 11.96 -4.63
C ILE A 61 13.18 13.24 -3.97
N THR A 62 12.51 13.10 -2.81
CA THR A 62 11.98 14.23 -2.02
C THR A 62 11.68 13.78 -0.59
N GLY A 63 11.56 14.75 0.32
CA GLY A 63 11.28 14.48 1.74
C GLY A 63 12.50 14.03 2.53
N GLY A 64 12.29 13.11 3.43
CA GLY A 64 13.37 12.45 4.18
C GLY A 64 13.76 13.09 5.49
N GLN A 65 12.94 14.03 6.01
CA GLN A 65 13.25 14.76 7.24
C GLN A 65 12.05 14.90 8.17
N ARG A 66 12.35 15.03 9.46
CA ARG A 66 11.38 15.51 10.45
C ARG A 66 11.11 17.00 10.17
N LEU A 67 9.86 17.40 10.30
CA LEU A 67 9.47 18.82 10.29
C LEU A 67 9.56 19.40 11.71
N PRO A 68 9.81 20.71 11.83
CA PRO A 68 9.81 21.40 13.13
C PRO A 68 8.42 21.45 13.75
N GLY A 69 8.35 21.68 15.06
CA GLY A 69 7.12 21.80 15.84
C GLY A 69 7.00 20.75 16.94
N ASP A 70 5.97 20.87 17.76
CA ASP A 70 5.72 20.02 18.93
C ASP A 70 5.08 18.66 18.57
N GLY A 71 4.76 18.43 17.30
CA GLY A 71 4.21 17.17 16.79
C GLY A 71 5.25 16.23 16.18
N PHE A 72 4.83 14.99 15.94
CA PHE A 72 5.64 13.97 15.28
C PHE A 72 5.48 14.04 13.75
N PHE A 73 5.87 15.16 13.16
CA PHE A 73 5.69 15.45 11.74
C PHE A 73 6.89 14.98 10.92
N ILE A 74 6.60 14.23 9.85
CA ILE A 74 7.61 13.73 8.89
C ILE A 74 7.19 14.17 7.49
N GLN A 75 8.14 14.63 6.71
CA GLN A 75 7.90 14.95 5.29
C GLN A 75 7.48 13.70 4.51
N PRO A 76 6.47 13.79 3.63
CA PRO A 76 6.21 12.75 2.64
C PRO A 76 7.49 12.46 1.86
N THR A 77 7.91 11.20 1.90
CA THR A 77 9.24 10.78 1.45
C THR A 77 9.11 9.80 0.29
N VAL A 78 9.87 10.04 -0.77
CA VAL A 78 9.96 9.14 -1.92
C VAL A 78 11.40 8.70 -2.10
N ILE A 79 11.64 7.39 -2.11
CA ILE A 79 12.94 6.79 -2.37
C ILE A 79 12.81 5.89 -3.59
N ALA A 80 13.54 6.22 -4.64
CA ALA A 80 13.54 5.53 -5.91
C ALA A 80 14.73 4.57 -6.05
N ASP A 81 14.70 3.78 -7.11
CA ASP A 81 15.75 2.81 -7.47
C ASP A 81 15.92 1.71 -6.39
N ILE A 82 14.86 1.44 -5.65
CA ILE A 82 14.83 0.39 -4.62
C ILE A 82 14.85 -0.98 -5.31
N ALA A 83 15.78 -1.83 -4.89
CA ALA A 83 15.88 -3.19 -5.38
C ALA A 83 14.76 -4.07 -4.81
N PRO A 84 14.20 -5.01 -5.60
CA PRO A 84 13.34 -6.06 -5.08
C PRO A 84 14.03 -6.83 -3.92
N LYS A 85 13.27 -7.27 -2.94
CA LYS A 85 13.73 -7.97 -1.72
C LYS A 85 14.56 -7.12 -0.75
N SER A 86 14.68 -5.82 -0.99
CA SER A 86 15.30 -4.91 -0.03
C SER A 86 14.39 -4.69 1.19
N LYS A 87 14.98 -4.26 2.30
CA LYS A 87 14.25 -3.99 3.53
C LYS A 87 13.10 -3.00 3.33
N LEU A 88 13.34 -1.91 2.58
CA LEU A 88 12.34 -0.87 2.33
C LEU A 88 11.16 -1.35 1.47
N GLU A 89 11.39 -2.37 0.66
CA GLU A 89 10.39 -2.98 -0.21
C GLU A 89 9.58 -4.03 0.53
N GLN A 90 10.19 -4.79 1.46
CA GLN A 90 9.55 -5.93 2.12
C GLN A 90 8.86 -5.58 3.44
N GLU A 91 9.38 -4.63 4.21
CA GLU A 91 8.87 -4.36 5.55
C GLU A 91 7.80 -3.27 5.57
N GLU A 92 6.85 -3.39 6.51
CA GLU A 92 5.78 -2.41 6.70
C GLU A 92 6.28 -1.23 7.55
N ILE A 93 6.51 -0.06 6.91
CA ILE A 93 7.09 1.12 7.57
C ILE A 93 6.06 1.87 8.44
N PHE A 94 4.78 1.79 8.12
CA PHE A 94 3.69 2.52 8.78
C PHE A 94 3.90 4.05 8.85
N GLY A 95 4.44 4.63 7.77
CA GLY A 95 4.76 6.05 7.68
C GLY A 95 4.65 6.61 6.27
N PRO A 96 4.87 7.92 6.10
CA PRO A 96 4.72 8.60 4.82
C PRO A 96 5.91 8.34 3.88
N VAL A 97 6.22 7.08 3.63
CA VAL A 97 7.36 6.63 2.82
C VAL A 97 6.86 5.80 1.65
N LEU A 98 7.29 6.14 0.45
CA LEU A 98 7.04 5.41 -0.78
C LEU A 98 8.35 4.89 -1.37
N ALA A 99 8.47 3.58 -1.45
CA ALA A 99 9.52 2.89 -2.20
C ALA A 99 9.11 2.76 -3.66
N VAL A 100 9.94 3.26 -4.59
CA VAL A 100 9.69 3.15 -6.03
C VAL A 100 10.67 2.18 -6.65
N ILE A 101 10.11 1.15 -7.30
CA ILE A 101 10.83 0.02 -7.88
C ILE A 101 10.64 0.04 -9.39
N LYS A 102 11.72 -0.19 -10.13
CA LYS A 102 11.69 -0.28 -11.58
C LYS A 102 11.40 -1.71 -12.03
N SER A 103 10.41 -1.90 -12.89
CA SER A 103 10.13 -3.18 -13.54
C SER A 103 10.48 -3.15 -15.01
N LYS A 104 10.97 -4.28 -15.54
CA LYS A 104 11.35 -4.44 -16.96
C LYS A 104 10.11 -4.50 -17.87
N ASN A 105 9.06 -5.11 -17.37
CA ASN A 105 7.79 -5.33 -18.08
C ASN A 105 6.69 -5.70 -17.09
N PHE A 106 5.49 -6.00 -17.57
CA PHE A 106 4.35 -6.34 -16.74
C PHE A 106 4.52 -7.65 -15.98
N ASP A 107 5.15 -8.67 -16.54
CA ASP A 107 5.42 -9.95 -15.88
C ASP A 107 6.33 -9.73 -14.67
N HIS A 108 7.43 -9.03 -14.86
CA HIS A 108 8.34 -8.67 -13.78
C HIS A 108 7.68 -7.76 -12.72
N ALA A 109 6.73 -6.90 -13.13
CA ALA A 109 5.97 -6.10 -12.18
C ALA A 109 5.06 -6.96 -11.29
N LEU A 110 4.39 -7.98 -11.85
CA LEU A 110 3.58 -8.93 -11.09
C LEU A 110 4.43 -9.82 -10.17
N GLU A 111 5.60 -10.26 -10.64
CA GLU A 111 6.56 -11.01 -9.83
C GLU A 111 6.95 -10.20 -8.58
N ILE A 112 7.42 -8.96 -8.75
CA ILE A 112 7.78 -8.08 -7.63
C ILE A 112 6.56 -7.82 -6.73
N ALA A 113 5.40 -7.57 -7.30
CA ALA A 113 4.19 -7.26 -6.54
C ALA A 113 3.76 -8.40 -5.62
N ASN A 114 3.94 -9.64 -6.06
CA ASN A 114 3.59 -10.86 -5.32
C ASN A 114 4.70 -11.37 -4.40
N ASP A 115 5.95 -10.94 -4.58
CA ASP A 115 7.10 -11.39 -3.79
C ASP A 115 7.19 -10.65 -2.45
N THR A 116 6.17 -10.81 -1.61
CA THR A 116 6.06 -10.22 -0.28
C THR A 116 5.17 -11.09 0.61
N GLU A 117 5.39 -11.04 1.90
CA GLU A 117 4.50 -11.70 2.87
C GLU A 117 3.15 -11.00 3.06
N PHE A 118 2.96 -9.80 2.51
CA PHE A 118 1.73 -9.02 2.59
C PHE A 118 0.89 -9.10 1.32
N GLY A 119 -0.40 -8.79 1.43
CA GLY A 119 -1.32 -8.80 0.29
C GLY A 119 -2.66 -8.14 0.61
N LEU A 120 -2.66 -6.94 1.26
CA LEU A 120 -3.90 -6.29 1.67
C LEU A 120 -4.61 -5.62 0.49
N THR A 121 -3.99 -4.60 -0.09
CA THR A 121 -4.55 -3.85 -1.20
C THR A 121 -3.53 -3.64 -2.30
N GLY A 122 -3.99 -3.60 -3.54
CA GLY A 122 -3.16 -3.26 -4.69
C GLY A 122 -3.95 -2.52 -5.76
N ALA A 123 -3.24 -1.77 -6.59
CA ALA A 123 -3.83 -1.14 -7.77
C ALA A 123 -2.96 -1.39 -9.00
N VAL A 124 -3.61 -1.62 -10.13
CA VAL A 124 -2.96 -1.74 -11.44
C VAL A 124 -3.51 -0.70 -12.39
N TYR A 125 -2.61 0.05 -13.01
CA TYR A 125 -2.93 1.05 -14.02
C TYR A 125 -2.42 0.58 -15.37
N SER A 126 -3.33 0.36 -16.31
CA SER A 126 -3.01 -0.04 -17.69
C SER A 126 -4.13 0.32 -18.65
N SER A 127 -3.79 0.65 -19.89
CA SER A 127 -4.74 0.75 -20.99
C SER A 127 -5.02 -0.60 -21.67
N SER A 128 -4.20 -1.63 -21.39
CA SER A 128 -4.41 -2.97 -21.93
C SER A 128 -5.39 -3.75 -21.08
N ARG A 129 -6.53 -4.12 -21.65
CA ARG A 129 -7.53 -4.98 -21.00
C ARG A 129 -6.94 -6.33 -20.62
N GLU A 130 -6.15 -6.92 -21.48
CA GLU A 130 -5.48 -8.20 -21.23
C GLU A 130 -4.62 -8.16 -19.94
N LYS A 131 -3.81 -7.08 -19.77
CA LYS A 131 -2.99 -6.92 -18.55
C LYS A 131 -3.85 -6.75 -17.30
N LEU A 132 -4.97 -6.02 -17.40
CA LEU A 132 -5.90 -5.87 -16.29
C LEU A 132 -6.56 -7.20 -15.92
N ASP A 133 -6.98 -7.99 -16.90
CA ASP A 133 -7.58 -9.32 -16.68
C ASP A 133 -6.57 -10.31 -16.11
N ARG A 134 -5.31 -10.23 -16.52
CA ARG A 134 -4.23 -11.00 -15.91
C ARG A 134 -4.01 -10.58 -14.45
N ALA A 135 -3.98 -9.28 -14.16
CA ALA A 135 -3.84 -8.81 -12.79
C ALA A 135 -4.94 -9.33 -11.87
N VAL A 136 -6.18 -9.42 -12.34
CA VAL A 136 -7.30 -10.01 -11.56
C VAL A 136 -7.01 -11.46 -11.16
N ARG A 137 -6.35 -12.23 -12.01
CA ARG A 137 -6.04 -13.65 -11.74
C ARG A 137 -4.73 -13.88 -11.00
N GLU A 138 -3.75 -13.01 -11.24
CA GLU A 138 -2.34 -13.28 -10.90
C GLU A 138 -1.79 -12.36 -9.79
N PHE A 139 -2.43 -11.23 -9.49
CA PHE A 139 -1.97 -10.34 -8.42
C PHE A 139 -2.61 -10.74 -7.08
N HIS A 140 -1.80 -11.22 -6.14
CA HIS A 140 -2.23 -11.76 -4.86
C HIS A 140 -2.47 -10.67 -3.82
N VAL A 141 -3.59 -9.97 -3.96
CA VAL A 141 -4.07 -8.99 -2.97
C VAL A 141 -5.54 -9.19 -2.69
N GLY A 142 -5.95 -8.96 -1.46
CA GLY A 142 -7.33 -9.13 -1.05
C GLY A 142 -8.29 -8.15 -1.70
N ASN A 143 -7.88 -6.89 -1.88
CA ASN A 143 -8.67 -5.87 -2.58
C ASN A 143 -7.84 -5.29 -3.72
N LEU A 144 -8.20 -5.66 -4.95
CA LEU A 144 -7.56 -5.19 -6.18
C LEU A 144 -8.37 -4.07 -6.83
N TYR A 145 -7.69 -3.00 -7.21
CA TYR A 145 -8.28 -1.85 -7.89
C TYR A 145 -7.66 -1.67 -9.29
N LEU A 146 -8.50 -1.48 -10.30
CA LEU A 146 -8.06 -1.31 -11.68
C LEU A 146 -8.29 0.14 -12.11
N ASN A 147 -7.23 0.81 -12.57
CA ASN A 147 -7.22 2.20 -13.04
C ASN A 147 -7.80 3.21 -12.04
N ARG A 148 -7.67 2.93 -10.75
CA ARG A 148 -8.03 3.83 -9.65
C ARG A 148 -7.09 3.64 -8.45
N LYS A 149 -7.09 4.57 -7.52
CA LYS A 149 -6.32 4.47 -6.27
C LYS A 149 -6.77 3.26 -5.42
N CYS A 150 -5.85 2.65 -4.70
CA CYS A 150 -6.07 1.46 -3.86
C CYS A 150 -6.65 1.79 -2.46
N THR A 151 -7.51 2.78 -2.38
CA THR A 151 -8.19 3.22 -1.15
C THR A 151 -9.69 3.35 -1.36
N GLY A 152 -10.45 3.36 -0.26
CA GLY A 152 -11.89 3.62 -0.31
C GLY A 152 -12.73 2.36 -0.56
N ALA A 153 -12.39 1.26 0.11
CA ALA A 153 -13.31 0.14 0.25
C ALA A 153 -14.55 0.60 1.02
N THR A 154 -15.73 0.37 0.43
CA THR A 154 -17.00 0.77 1.03
C THR A 154 -17.57 -0.40 1.81
N VAL A 155 -17.82 -0.20 3.11
CA VAL A 155 -18.44 -1.21 3.97
C VAL A 155 -19.80 -1.65 3.40
N GLY A 156 -20.03 -2.96 3.39
CA GLY A 156 -21.23 -3.58 2.81
C GLY A 156 -21.18 -3.80 1.29
N ALA A 157 -20.36 -3.01 0.55
CA ALA A 157 -20.21 -3.16 -0.90
C ALA A 157 -18.88 -3.78 -1.33
N HIS A 158 -17.81 -3.52 -0.55
CA HIS A 158 -16.48 -4.06 -0.81
C HIS A 158 -15.97 -4.79 0.43
N PRO A 159 -16.20 -6.09 0.56
CA PRO A 159 -15.61 -6.88 1.65
C PRO A 159 -14.10 -6.66 1.70
N PHE A 160 -13.58 -6.35 2.90
CA PHE A 160 -12.20 -5.92 3.08
C PHE A 160 -11.38 -6.95 3.87
N GLY A 161 -10.27 -7.36 3.31
CA GLY A 161 -9.34 -8.30 3.92
C GLY A 161 -8.24 -8.68 2.92
N GLY A 162 -7.10 -9.15 3.42
CA GLY A 162 -5.91 -9.41 2.64
C GLY A 162 -5.61 -10.89 2.43
N PHE A 163 -4.65 -11.14 1.56
CA PHE A 163 -3.99 -12.42 1.38
C PHE A 163 -2.72 -12.48 2.25
N ASN A 164 -2.16 -13.67 2.40
CA ASN A 164 -0.92 -13.92 3.14
C ASN A 164 -1.02 -13.37 4.58
N MET A 165 0.00 -12.69 5.06
CA MET A 165 0.03 -12.10 6.41
C MET A 165 -0.91 -10.90 6.59
N SER A 166 -1.53 -10.40 5.52
CA SER A 166 -2.47 -9.27 5.60
C SER A 166 -3.91 -9.67 5.91
N GLY A 167 -4.18 -10.93 6.20
CA GLY A 167 -5.52 -11.37 6.56
C GLY A 167 -5.66 -12.86 6.68
N THR A 168 -6.89 -13.29 6.90
CA THR A 168 -7.34 -14.66 6.85
C THR A 168 -8.18 -14.88 5.60
N ASP A 169 -8.70 -16.08 5.39
CA ASP A 169 -9.63 -16.40 4.30
C ASP A 169 -10.93 -15.57 4.35
N SER A 170 -11.20 -14.98 5.51
CA SER A 170 -12.42 -14.22 5.79
C SER A 170 -12.25 -12.74 5.49
N LYS A 171 -13.26 -12.12 4.87
CA LYS A 171 -13.31 -10.69 4.63
C LYS A 171 -14.34 -10.01 5.51
N SER A 172 -13.98 -8.86 6.12
CA SER A 172 -14.89 -8.06 6.92
C SER A 172 -15.81 -7.19 6.06
N GLY A 173 -16.98 -6.82 6.61
CA GLY A 173 -17.91 -5.88 5.97
C GLY A 173 -18.65 -6.41 4.74
N GLY A 174 -18.63 -7.72 4.49
CA GLY A 174 -19.41 -8.37 3.44
C GLY A 174 -20.76 -8.88 3.94
N PRO A 175 -21.68 -9.29 3.03
CA PRO A 175 -22.99 -9.83 3.38
C PRO A 175 -22.91 -11.11 4.21
N ASP A 176 -21.85 -11.87 4.04
CA ASP A 176 -21.53 -13.14 4.70
C ASP A 176 -20.74 -12.98 6.01
N TYR A 177 -20.35 -11.75 6.36
CA TYR A 177 -19.47 -11.48 7.50
C TYR A 177 -20.01 -12.03 8.84
N LEU A 178 -21.33 -11.98 9.05
CA LEU A 178 -21.95 -12.49 10.27
C LEU A 178 -21.86 -14.01 10.38
N TYR A 179 -21.82 -14.75 9.26
CA TYR A 179 -21.69 -16.20 9.28
C TYR A 179 -20.34 -16.66 9.85
N LEU A 180 -19.31 -15.82 9.79
CA LEU A 180 -17.98 -16.12 10.35
C LEU A 180 -18.00 -16.22 11.88
N PHE A 181 -19.01 -15.67 12.52
CA PHE A 181 -19.22 -15.71 13.98
C PHE A 181 -20.34 -16.66 14.40
N SER A 182 -20.86 -17.47 13.46
CA SER A 182 -21.99 -18.36 13.66
C SER A 182 -21.62 -19.79 13.41
N GLN A 183 -22.25 -20.70 14.14
CA GLN A 183 -22.16 -22.14 13.88
C GLN A 183 -23.51 -22.66 13.43
N GLY A 184 -23.56 -23.31 12.27
CA GLY A 184 -24.76 -23.95 11.76
C GLY A 184 -25.20 -25.13 12.63
N LYS A 185 -26.50 -25.26 12.93
CA LYS A 185 -27.10 -26.37 13.61
C LYS A 185 -28.19 -26.97 12.74
N ALA A 186 -28.09 -28.26 12.45
CA ALA A 186 -29.16 -29.00 11.80
C ALA A 186 -30.09 -29.61 12.85
N VAL A 187 -31.41 -29.44 12.69
CA VAL A 187 -32.44 -30.01 13.58
C VAL A 187 -33.40 -30.84 12.72
N GLY A 188 -33.56 -32.09 13.10
CA GLY A 188 -34.56 -33.00 12.51
C GLY A 188 -35.60 -33.38 13.58
N GLU A 189 -36.89 -33.23 13.26
CA GLU A 189 -37.99 -33.66 14.12
C GLU A 189 -38.87 -34.66 13.37
N LYS A 190 -39.22 -35.75 14.03
CA LYS A 190 -40.24 -36.69 13.55
C LYS A 190 -41.61 -36.23 14.02
N ILE A 191 -42.46 -35.84 13.08
CA ILE A 191 -43.88 -35.58 13.36
C ILE A 191 -44.61 -36.90 13.33
N SER A 192 -45.18 -37.28 14.48
CA SER A 192 -46.02 -38.51 14.64
C SER A 192 -47.41 -38.32 14.07
#